data_a040d47ad0c86fab80b1a7d2b26f802a
#
_entry.id   a040d47ad0c86fab80b1a7d2b26f802a
#
_cell.length_a   1.000
_cell.length_b   1.000
_cell.length_c   1.000
_cell.angle_alpha   90.00
_cell.angle_beta   90.00
_cell.angle_gamma   90.00
#
_symmetry.space_group_name_H-M   'P 1'
#
loop_
_entity.id
_entity.type
_entity.pdbx_description
1 polymer ?
#
loop_
_entity_poly.entity_id
_entity_poly.type
_entity_poly.pdbx_seq_one_letter_code
_entity_poly.pdbx_strand_id
1 'polypeptide(L)'
;MKTSTALKKINLEISEFEERLFDHSIVEITDEEGVIIYANKNFCKISKYDADELIGTDHRILKSDEHSPEFFADMWDTIVGGKVWEGEIKNKAKDGSFYWVKTIIIPITDEKGIKNYVAIRNDITKEKEIQERLLRMEDELLKQNVTLLSEVEKKSGALLKSERLATIGTMASRIAHDLKNPLTIIHTYADMLTPEILAKLDPQDREKWFRLQTSVLDMNRIIEDVLDFARTTEIKKKKTSFLSVLRLAMNHVKPSYGIVINLPENDVSIKCDARKMEGVMSNLLNNAVHAVDGQGEVDVEFASDSKNLTIKIKDSGPGISEKDLDKIFEPMYTTKTTGTGLGLVICKSIVEQHGGTISVSNKPTTFTITLPLS
;
A
#
# COMPACT_ATOMS: atom_id res chain seq x y z
N MET A 1 -17.85 61.04 60.00
CA MET A 1 -18.26 59.70 60.45
C MET A 1 -18.64 58.78 59.31
N LYS A 2 -19.43 59.19 58.28
CA LYS A 2 -19.85 58.31 57.18
C LYS A 2 -18.69 57.85 56.27
N THR A 3 -17.64 58.67 56.03
CA THR A 3 -16.48 58.35 55.17
C THR A 3 -15.57 57.31 55.82
N SER A 4 -15.39 57.34 57.17
CA SER A 4 -14.56 56.33 57.87
C SER A 4 -15.18 54.92 57.85
N THR A 5 -16.53 54.83 57.87
CA THR A 5 -17.23 53.53 57.80
C THR A 5 -17.23 52.96 56.42
N ALA A 6 -17.34 53.84 55.41
CA ALA A 6 -17.24 53.39 54.02
C ALA A 6 -15.81 52.84 53.65
N LEU A 7 -14.76 53.55 54.10
CA LEU A 7 -13.38 53.12 53.96
C LEU A 7 -13.09 51.77 54.66
N LYS A 8 -13.62 51.61 55.91
CA LYS A 8 -13.48 50.30 56.60
C LYS A 8 -14.19 49.17 55.88
N LYS A 9 -15.36 49.42 55.30
CA LYS A 9 -16.10 48.42 54.53
C LYS A 9 -15.37 48.05 53.22
N ILE A 10 -14.87 49.06 52.51
CA ILE A 10 -14.06 48.82 51.28
C ILE A 10 -12.80 48.07 51.64
N ASN A 11 -12.07 48.38 52.68
CA ASN A 11 -10.88 47.64 53.08
C ASN A 11 -11.19 46.19 53.47
N LEU A 12 -12.35 45.91 54.09
CA LEU A 12 -12.78 44.57 54.43
C LEU A 12 -13.10 43.75 53.12
N GLU A 13 -13.82 44.39 52.19
CA GLU A 13 -14.15 43.78 50.89
C GLU A 13 -12.90 43.50 50.04
N ILE A 14 -11.90 44.40 50.12
CA ILE A 14 -10.59 44.16 49.43
C ILE A 14 -9.86 43.01 50.11
N SER A 15 -9.80 42.95 51.42
CA SER A 15 -9.16 41.89 52.17
C SER A 15 -9.79 40.49 51.87
N GLU A 16 -11.15 40.43 51.85
CA GLU A 16 -11.83 39.19 51.44
C GLU A 16 -11.55 38.78 49.97
N PHE A 17 -11.43 39.77 49.09
CA PHE A 17 -11.08 39.52 47.70
C PHE A 17 -9.65 39.01 47.55
N GLU A 18 -8.70 39.63 48.26
CA GLU A 18 -7.29 39.20 48.31
C GLU A 18 -7.19 37.76 48.84
N GLU A 19 -7.85 37.43 49.93
CA GLU A 19 -7.85 36.09 50.52
C GLU A 19 -8.39 35.06 49.55
N ARG A 20 -9.48 35.31 48.82
CA ARG A 20 -10.04 34.42 47.82
C ARG A 20 -9.13 34.27 46.59
N LEU A 21 -8.49 35.36 46.16
CA LEU A 21 -7.53 35.31 45.07
C LEU A 21 -6.32 34.41 45.42
N PHE A 22 -5.81 34.57 46.64
CA PHE A 22 -4.68 33.79 47.15
C PHE A 22 -5.04 32.30 47.35
N ASP A 23 -6.30 32.01 47.70
CA ASP A 23 -6.77 30.64 47.89
C ASP A 23 -6.94 29.87 46.59
N HIS A 24 -7.17 30.56 45.46
CA HIS A 24 -7.41 29.92 44.16
C HIS A 24 -6.22 29.97 43.20
N SER A 25 -5.24 30.84 43.45
CA SER A 25 -4.04 30.98 42.64
C SER A 25 -2.82 30.37 43.33
N ILE A 26 -1.80 30.03 42.54
CA ILE A 26 -0.48 29.66 43.05
C ILE A 26 0.27 30.98 43.28
N VAL A 27 0.61 31.29 44.53
CA VAL A 27 1.23 32.57 44.87
C VAL A 27 2.51 32.36 45.66
N GLU A 28 3.54 33.09 45.26
CA GLU A 28 4.77 33.25 46.02
C GLU A 28 5.23 34.70 46.02
N ILE A 29 6.04 35.06 46.99
CA ILE A 29 6.71 36.35 47.09
C ILE A 29 8.20 36.08 47.24
N THR A 30 9.02 36.77 46.49
CA THR A 30 10.48 36.74 46.62
C THR A 30 11.00 38.16 46.99
N ASP A 31 12.18 38.18 47.58
CA ASP A 31 12.95 39.42 47.76
C ASP A 31 13.63 39.85 46.45
N GLU A 32 14.48 40.90 46.53
CA GLU A 32 15.19 41.48 45.40
C GLU A 32 16.26 40.53 44.78
N GLU A 33 16.76 39.57 45.56
CA GLU A 33 17.69 38.53 45.13
C GLU A 33 17.00 37.28 44.56
N GLY A 34 15.66 37.17 44.64
CA GLY A 34 14.89 36.04 44.19
C GLY A 34 14.78 34.91 45.24
N VAL A 35 15.04 35.22 46.50
CA VAL A 35 14.83 34.29 47.60
C VAL A 35 13.35 34.29 48.00
N ILE A 36 12.75 33.14 48.16
CA ILE A 36 11.33 32.96 48.49
C ILE A 36 11.12 33.38 49.95
N ILE A 37 10.28 34.39 50.17
CA ILE A 37 9.89 34.87 51.50
C ILE A 37 8.48 34.49 51.89
N TYR A 38 7.64 34.12 50.91
CA TYR A 38 6.28 33.62 51.11
C TYR A 38 5.89 32.61 50.05
N ALA A 39 5.17 31.56 50.46
CA ALA A 39 4.62 30.52 49.56
C ALA A 39 3.23 30.12 50.10
N ASN A 40 2.20 30.21 49.25
CA ASN A 40 0.87 29.74 49.65
C ASN A 40 0.71 28.22 49.51
N LYS A 41 -0.39 27.68 50.08
CA LYS A 41 -0.69 26.25 50.06
C LYS A 41 -0.71 25.65 48.64
N ASN A 42 -1.18 26.39 47.66
CA ASN A 42 -1.26 25.91 46.28
C ASN A 42 0.12 25.82 45.67
N PHE A 43 1.04 26.70 46.00
CA PHE A 43 2.42 26.62 45.54
C PHE A 43 3.13 25.41 46.15
N CYS A 44 2.97 25.14 47.45
CA CYS A 44 3.49 23.93 48.08
C CYS A 44 2.91 22.67 47.43
N LYS A 45 1.61 22.64 47.14
CA LYS A 45 0.92 21.51 46.54
C LYS A 45 1.44 21.16 45.14
N ILE A 46 1.62 22.16 44.27
CA ILE A 46 2.06 21.91 42.88
C ILE A 46 3.56 21.62 42.82
N SER A 47 4.37 22.33 43.61
CA SER A 47 5.81 22.15 43.66
C SER A 47 6.23 20.91 44.44
N LYS A 48 5.32 20.34 45.27
CA LYS A 48 5.57 19.19 46.16
C LYS A 48 6.66 19.42 47.20
N TYR A 49 7.00 20.68 47.45
CA TYR A 49 7.87 21.11 48.57
C TYR A 49 7.01 21.61 49.75
N ASP A 50 7.45 21.38 50.96
CA ASP A 50 6.86 22.01 52.13
C ASP A 50 7.25 23.48 52.22
N ALA A 51 6.43 24.32 52.91
CA ALA A 51 6.69 25.75 53.03
C ALA A 51 8.06 26.04 53.68
N ASP A 52 8.44 25.26 54.68
CA ASP A 52 9.72 25.40 55.42
C ASP A 52 10.94 25.07 54.53
N GLU A 53 10.75 24.32 53.47
CA GLU A 53 11.79 24.00 52.49
C GLU A 53 11.92 25.08 51.41
N LEU A 54 10.83 25.77 51.12
CA LEU A 54 10.79 26.84 50.11
C LEU A 54 11.24 28.18 50.63
N ILE A 55 10.77 28.54 51.84
CA ILE A 55 11.07 29.84 52.44
C ILE A 55 12.57 29.91 52.76
N GLY A 56 13.22 30.97 52.31
CA GLY A 56 14.65 31.17 52.45
C GLY A 56 15.51 30.54 51.38
N THR A 57 14.90 29.83 50.40
CA THR A 57 15.60 29.25 49.26
C THR A 57 15.43 30.10 48.00
N ASP A 58 16.41 30.00 47.11
CA ASP A 58 16.35 30.65 45.81
C ASP A 58 15.30 29.94 44.93
N HIS A 59 14.47 30.74 44.24
CA HIS A 59 13.41 30.24 43.34
C HIS A 59 13.93 29.26 42.28
N ARG A 60 15.22 29.32 41.93
CA ARG A 60 15.86 28.41 40.98
C ARG A 60 15.79 26.91 41.33
N ILE A 61 15.38 26.59 42.58
CA ILE A 61 15.12 25.21 43.03
C ILE A 61 14.05 24.51 42.13
N LEU A 62 13.15 25.30 41.52
CA LEU A 62 12.09 24.80 40.63
C LEU A 62 12.49 24.81 39.16
N LYS A 63 13.71 25.21 38.82
CA LYS A 63 14.14 25.35 37.42
C LYS A 63 14.07 24.01 36.67
N SER A 64 13.42 24.02 35.52
CA SER A 64 13.53 22.97 34.50
C SER A 64 14.56 23.41 33.43
N ASP A 65 14.98 22.45 32.58
CA ASP A 65 15.88 22.74 31.47
C ASP A 65 15.13 23.15 30.18
N GLU A 66 13.84 23.51 30.30
CA GLU A 66 13.01 23.87 29.14
C GLU A 66 13.34 25.25 28.57
N HIS A 67 13.58 26.24 29.46
CA HIS A 67 13.77 27.62 29.07
C HIS A 67 15.23 27.98 29.00
N SER A 68 15.61 28.79 27.98
CA SER A 68 16.97 29.26 27.80
C SER A 68 17.38 30.28 28.86
N PRO A 69 18.68 30.53 29.08
CA PRO A 69 19.15 31.58 29.97
C PRO A 69 18.63 32.97 29.58
N GLU A 70 18.49 33.23 28.29
CA GLU A 70 18.01 34.51 27.75
C GLU A 70 16.54 34.78 28.15
N PHE A 71 15.70 33.73 28.20
CA PHE A 71 14.31 33.83 28.68
C PHE A 71 14.22 34.38 30.12
N PHE A 72 15.04 33.83 31.00
CA PHE A 72 15.08 34.30 32.37
C PHE A 72 15.76 35.67 32.53
N ALA A 73 16.73 36.00 31.69
CA ALA A 73 17.36 37.32 31.66
C ALA A 73 16.33 38.41 31.30
N ASP A 74 15.51 38.20 30.24
CA ASP A 74 14.42 39.09 29.85
C ASP A 74 13.39 39.26 30.98
N MET A 75 13.04 38.18 31.67
CA MET A 75 12.15 38.22 32.84
C MET A 75 12.72 39.13 33.94
N TRP A 76 14.01 38.90 34.31
CA TRP A 76 14.66 39.69 35.36
C TRP A 76 14.82 41.16 34.99
N ASP A 77 15.26 41.44 33.76
CA ASP A 77 15.41 42.83 33.27
C ASP A 77 14.08 43.59 33.32
N THR A 78 12.97 42.88 33.01
CA THR A 78 11.62 43.45 33.04
C THR A 78 11.19 43.79 34.46
N ILE A 79 11.30 42.85 35.43
CA ILE A 79 10.81 43.05 36.81
C ILE A 79 11.72 43.98 37.62
N VAL A 80 13.04 43.91 37.43
CA VAL A 80 13.99 44.88 38.05
C VAL A 80 13.75 46.28 37.53
N GLY A 81 13.37 46.43 36.25
CA GLY A 81 12.93 47.68 35.66
C GLY A 81 11.59 48.23 36.17
N GLY A 82 10.94 47.53 37.11
CA GLY A 82 9.66 47.95 37.74
C GLY A 82 8.43 47.65 36.86
N LYS A 83 8.56 46.80 35.83
CA LYS A 83 7.46 46.42 34.94
C LYS A 83 6.93 45.04 35.32
N VAL A 84 5.64 44.84 35.06
CA VAL A 84 5.02 43.50 35.17
C VAL A 84 5.51 42.61 34.06
N TRP A 85 5.91 41.41 34.41
CA TRP A 85 6.27 40.35 33.44
C TRP A 85 5.19 39.27 33.40
N GLU A 86 4.89 38.76 32.21
CA GLU A 86 3.94 37.66 31.99
C GLU A 86 4.58 36.62 31.06
N GLY A 87 4.47 35.31 31.40
CA GLY A 87 4.97 34.25 30.58
C GLY A 87 4.55 32.86 31.06
N GLU A 88 4.79 31.88 30.24
CA GLU A 88 4.55 30.47 30.59
C GLU A 88 5.89 29.84 31.00
N ILE A 89 5.92 29.23 32.16
CA ILE A 89 7.14 28.62 32.72
C ILE A 89 6.87 27.14 32.99
N LYS A 90 7.79 26.28 32.53
CA LYS A 90 7.84 24.89 32.92
C LYS A 90 8.75 24.73 34.13
N ASN A 91 8.20 24.26 35.23
CA ASN A 91 8.91 24.02 36.48
C ASN A 91 9.07 22.54 36.74
N LYS A 92 10.02 22.20 37.62
CA LYS A 92 10.29 20.86 38.12
C LYS A 92 9.91 20.79 39.58
N ALA A 93 9.01 19.87 39.92
CA ALA A 93 8.63 19.59 41.29
C ALA A 93 9.69 18.76 42.04
N LYS A 94 9.59 18.69 43.38
CA LYS A 94 10.52 17.94 44.25
C LYS A 94 10.66 16.45 43.89
N ASP A 95 9.58 15.83 43.45
CA ASP A 95 9.58 14.41 43.02
C ASP A 95 10.10 14.18 41.59
N GLY A 96 10.55 15.26 40.93
CA GLY A 96 11.07 15.21 39.55
C GLY A 96 10.00 15.36 38.46
N SER A 97 8.72 15.42 38.79
CA SER A 97 7.66 15.69 37.81
C SER A 97 7.72 17.14 37.32
N PHE A 98 7.23 17.36 36.08
CA PHE A 98 7.18 18.68 35.48
C PHE A 98 5.76 19.23 35.51
N TYR A 99 5.62 20.55 35.67
CA TYR A 99 4.36 21.25 35.57
C TYR A 99 4.53 22.58 34.85
N TRP A 100 3.50 23.00 34.13
CA TRP A 100 3.47 24.26 33.43
C TRP A 100 2.62 25.27 34.16
N VAL A 101 3.12 26.48 34.32
CA VAL A 101 2.38 27.58 34.93
C VAL A 101 2.39 28.80 34.01
N LYS A 102 1.21 29.42 33.85
CA LYS A 102 1.11 30.77 33.34
C LYS A 102 1.36 31.72 34.49
N THR A 103 2.42 32.50 34.42
CA THR A 103 2.96 33.32 35.54
C THR A 103 2.87 34.78 35.20
N ILE A 104 2.39 35.57 36.18
CA ILE A 104 2.47 37.05 36.20
C ILE A 104 3.34 37.41 37.37
N ILE A 105 4.40 38.19 37.15
CA ILE A 105 5.29 38.69 38.22
C ILE A 105 5.15 40.21 38.33
N ILE A 106 4.76 40.66 39.52
CA ILE A 106 4.48 42.06 39.82
C ILE A 106 5.54 42.55 40.82
N PRO A 107 6.39 43.53 40.42
CA PRO A 107 7.31 44.17 41.37
C PRO A 107 6.56 45.09 42.32
N ILE A 108 6.80 44.95 43.62
CA ILE A 108 6.21 45.79 44.69
C ILE A 108 7.34 46.46 45.47
N THR A 109 7.20 47.74 45.70
CA THR A 109 8.13 48.52 46.53
C THR A 109 7.43 48.90 47.80
N ASP A 110 8.00 48.59 48.95
CA ASP A 110 7.47 48.98 50.26
C ASP A 110 7.79 50.44 50.57
N GLU A 111 7.26 50.96 51.72
CA GLU A 111 7.48 52.35 52.22
C GLU A 111 8.98 52.63 52.53
N LYS A 112 9.82 51.59 52.64
CA LYS A 112 11.25 51.69 52.91
C LYS A 112 12.12 51.59 51.65
N GLY A 113 11.46 51.44 50.50
CA GLY A 113 12.15 51.24 49.20
C GLY A 113 12.62 49.82 48.94
N ILE A 114 12.19 48.85 49.75
CA ILE A 114 12.52 47.41 49.55
C ILE A 114 11.67 46.87 48.40
N LYS A 115 12.30 46.27 47.44
CA LYS A 115 11.63 45.63 46.28
C LYS A 115 11.33 44.16 46.57
N ASN A 116 10.08 43.79 46.43
CA ASN A 116 9.63 42.39 46.43
C ASN A 116 8.97 42.06 45.09
N TYR A 117 8.99 40.79 44.71
CA TYR A 117 8.31 40.34 43.52
C TYR A 117 7.20 39.36 43.90
N VAL A 118 5.96 39.70 43.56
CA VAL A 118 4.80 38.84 43.77
C VAL A 118 4.53 38.08 42.47
N ALA A 119 4.65 36.77 42.52
CA ALA A 119 4.33 35.90 41.39
C ALA A 119 2.97 35.22 41.62
N ILE A 120 2.05 35.45 40.69
CA ILE A 120 0.73 34.81 40.64
C ILE A 120 0.73 33.85 39.45
N ARG A 121 0.37 32.61 39.69
CA ARG A 121 0.44 31.57 38.69
C ARG A 121 -0.84 30.77 38.58
N ASN A 122 -1.17 30.35 37.35
CA ASN A 122 -2.20 29.37 37.05
C ASN A 122 -1.53 28.09 36.49
N ASP A 123 -1.96 26.95 37.01
CA ASP A 123 -1.52 25.64 36.46
C ASP A 123 -2.18 25.43 35.11
N ILE A 124 -1.35 25.29 34.06
CA ILE A 124 -1.74 25.03 32.67
C ILE A 124 -1.17 23.70 32.16
N THR A 125 -0.80 22.81 33.10
CA THR A 125 -0.17 21.51 32.75
C THR A 125 -1.11 20.67 31.89
N LYS A 126 -2.37 20.57 32.29
CA LYS A 126 -3.38 19.79 31.52
C LYS A 126 -3.64 20.37 30.13
N GLU A 127 -3.70 21.68 30.02
CA GLU A 127 -3.86 22.37 28.74
C GLU A 127 -2.71 22.05 27.80
N LYS A 128 -1.47 22.07 28.29
CA LYS A 128 -0.28 21.71 27.52
C LYS A 128 -0.26 20.24 27.11
N GLU A 129 -0.62 19.35 28.02
CA GLU A 129 -0.73 17.91 27.72
C GLU A 129 -1.79 17.62 26.64
N ILE A 130 -2.94 18.28 26.72
CA ILE A 130 -4.01 18.16 25.71
C ILE A 130 -3.54 18.69 24.36
N GLN A 131 -2.88 19.86 24.34
CA GLN A 131 -2.38 20.47 23.12
C GLN A 131 -1.33 19.57 22.43
N GLU A 132 -0.38 19.04 23.18
CA GLU A 132 0.61 18.10 22.64
C GLU A 132 -0.04 16.82 22.09
N ARG A 133 -1.03 16.28 22.81
CA ARG A 133 -1.77 15.11 22.38
C ARG A 133 -2.53 15.37 21.07
N LEU A 134 -3.16 16.54 20.97
CA LEU A 134 -3.90 16.94 19.77
C LEU A 134 -2.98 17.01 18.55
N LEU A 135 -1.82 17.63 18.68
CA LEU A 135 -0.82 17.73 17.62
C LEU A 135 -0.32 16.35 17.17
N ARG A 136 -0.08 15.44 18.11
CA ARG A 136 0.32 14.06 17.79
C ARG A 136 -0.78 13.30 17.02
N MET A 137 -2.03 13.45 17.47
CA MET A 137 -3.18 12.82 16.80
C MET A 137 -3.41 13.38 15.39
N GLU A 138 -3.22 14.68 15.19
CA GLU A 138 -3.32 15.32 13.89
C GLU A 138 -2.27 14.79 12.90
N ASP A 139 -1.01 14.69 13.33
CA ASP A 139 0.09 14.12 12.52
C ASP A 139 -0.18 12.65 12.15
N GLU A 140 -0.66 11.86 13.11
CA GLU A 140 -1.01 10.46 12.87
C GLU A 140 -2.18 10.32 11.88
N LEU A 141 -3.21 11.15 12.02
CA LEU A 141 -4.35 11.18 11.13
C LEU A 141 -3.96 11.56 9.70
N LEU A 142 -3.07 12.54 9.53
CA LEU A 142 -2.54 12.93 8.23
C LEU A 142 -1.80 11.77 7.55
N LYS A 143 -0.95 11.04 8.29
CA LYS A 143 -0.23 9.87 7.78
C LYS A 143 -1.18 8.76 7.36
N GLN A 144 -2.21 8.48 8.16
CA GLN A 144 -3.23 7.48 7.82
C GLN A 144 -4.01 7.88 6.56
N ASN A 145 -4.41 9.14 6.43
CA ASN A 145 -5.13 9.64 5.25
C ASN A 145 -4.32 9.47 3.95
N VAL A 146 -3.03 9.82 3.96
CA VAL A 146 -2.15 9.62 2.78
C VAL A 146 -2.09 8.14 2.39
N THR A 147 -1.95 7.25 3.36
CA THR A 147 -1.90 5.81 3.12
C THR A 147 -3.21 5.29 2.53
N LEU A 148 -4.35 5.68 3.12
CA LEU A 148 -5.68 5.29 2.65
C LEU A 148 -5.97 5.80 1.24
N LEU A 149 -5.62 7.03 0.92
CA LEU A 149 -5.80 7.58 -0.43
C LEU A 149 -5.03 6.77 -1.48
N SER A 150 -3.78 6.40 -1.19
CA SER A 150 -2.98 5.58 -2.09
C SER A 150 -3.58 4.17 -2.29
N GLU A 151 -4.14 3.59 -1.23
CA GLU A 151 -4.79 2.28 -1.29
C GLU A 151 -6.10 2.33 -2.08
N VAL A 152 -6.91 3.39 -1.89
CA VAL A 152 -8.14 3.63 -2.64
C VAL A 152 -7.85 3.80 -4.13
N GLU A 153 -6.84 4.59 -4.48
CA GLU A 153 -6.43 4.80 -5.87
C GLU A 153 -6.00 3.47 -6.53
N LYS A 154 -5.19 2.67 -5.85
CA LYS A 154 -4.75 1.36 -6.34
C LYS A 154 -5.92 0.39 -6.52
N LYS A 155 -6.84 0.31 -5.53
CA LYS A 155 -8.02 -0.56 -5.61
C LYS A 155 -8.99 -0.11 -6.69
N SER A 156 -9.22 1.19 -6.82
CA SER A 156 -10.09 1.77 -7.84
C SER A 156 -9.56 1.50 -9.25
N GLY A 157 -8.25 1.67 -9.48
CA GLY A 157 -7.62 1.32 -10.74
C GLY A 157 -7.76 -0.16 -11.11
N ALA A 158 -7.57 -1.05 -10.13
CA ALA A 158 -7.74 -2.49 -10.33
C ALA A 158 -9.22 -2.87 -10.64
N LEU A 159 -10.17 -2.23 -9.93
CA LEU A 159 -11.60 -2.44 -10.16
C LEU A 159 -12.03 -2.01 -11.56
N LEU A 160 -11.64 -0.81 -12.00
CA LEU A 160 -11.93 -0.31 -13.34
C LEU A 160 -11.35 -1.21 -14.44
N LYS A 161 -10.14 -1.73 -14.23
CA LYS A 161 -9.52 -2.70 -15.15
C LYS A 161 -10.33 -4.00 -15.20
N SER A 162 -10.75 -4.51 -14.07
CA SER A 162 -11.58 -5.72 -13.96
C SER A 162 -12.94 -5.54 -14.62
N GLU A 163 -13.62 -4.41 -14.39
CA GLU A 163 -14.92 -4.10 -14.98
C GLU A 163 -14.85 -3.97 -16.52
N ARG A 164 -13.81 -3.31 -17.03
CA ARG A 164 -13.56 -3.25 -18.48
C ARG A 164 -13.35 -4.63 -19.08
N LEU A 165 -12.57 -5.49 -18.42
CA LEU A 165 -12.34 -6.84 -18.88
C LEU A 165 -13.62 -7.70 -18.85
N ALA A 166 -14.45 -7.57 -17.83
CA ALA A 166 -15.74 -8.25 -17.74
C ALA A 166 -16.72 -7.80 -18.86
N THR A 167 -16.75 -6.48 -19.14
CA THR A 167 -17.58 -5.92 -20.21
C THR A 167 -17.12 -6.42 -21.59
N ILE A 168 -15.81 -6.37 -21.85
CA ILE A 168 -15.21 -6.92 -23.07
C ILE A 168 -15.52 -8.41 -23.19
N GLY A 169 -15.42 -9.17 -22.08
CA GLY A 169 -15.74 -10.58 -22.04
C GLY A 169 -17.17 -10.91 -22.46
N THR A 170 -18.13 -10.15 -21.93
CA THR A 170 -19.56 -10.35 -22.27
C THR A 170 -19.87 -10.05 -23.73
N MET A 171 -19.31 -8.95 -24.25
CA MET A 171 -19.47 -8.57 -25.66
C MET A 171 -18.74 -9.56 -26.58
N ALA A 172 -17.53 -9.96 -26.23
CA ALA A 172 -16.74 -10.91 -26.99
C ALA A 172 -17.43 -12.27 -27.15
N SER A 173 -18.08 -12.76 -26.07
CA SER A 173 -18.85 -14.01 -26.13
C SER A 173 -20.00 -13.97 -27.14
N ARG A 174 -20.68 -12.82 -27.25
CA ARG A 174 -21.76 -12.64 -28.19
C ARG A 174 -21.27 -12.52 -29.65
N ILE A 175 -20.25 -11.71 -29.85
CA ILE A 175 -19.62 -11.53 -31.17
C ILE A 175 -19.02 -12.84 -31.68
N ALA A 176 -18.35 -13.59 -30.80
CA ALA A 176 -17.75 -14.87 -31.16
C ALA A 176 -18.80 -15.89 -31.57
N HIS A 177 -19.95 -15.95 -30.88
CA HIS A 177 -21.07 -16.81 -31.29
C HIS A 177 -21.58 -16.43 -32.69
N ASP A 178 -21.76 -15.13 -32.94
CA ASP A 178 -22.29 -14.63 -34.21
C ASP A 178 -21.29 -14.78 -35.38
N LEU A 179 -19.97 -14.77 -35.09
CA LEU A 179 -18.94 -15.06 -36.08
C LEU A 179 -18.72 -16.56 -36.32
N LYS A 180 -18.93 -17.41 -35.29
CA LYS A 180 -18.77 -18.87 -35.44
C LYS A 180 -19.76 -19.46 -36.41
N ASN A 181 -20.98 -18.93 -36.48
CA ASN A 181 -22.02 -19.41 -37.39
C ASN A 181 -21.67 -19.30 -38.88
N PRO A 182 -21.29 -18.11 -39.41
CA PRO A 182 -20.90 -18.01 -40.83
C PRO A 182 -19.60 -18.78 -41.14
N LEU A 183 -18.64 -18.81 -40.19
CA LEU A 183 -17.42 -19.57 -40.37
C LEU A 183 -17.64 -21.08 -40.43
N THR A 184 -18.59 -21.60 -39.63
CA THR A 184 -18.96 -23.02 -39.72
C THR A 184 -19.52 -23.37 -41.09
N ILE A 185 -20.32 -22.50 -41.69
CA ILE A 185 -20.85 -22.68 -43.03
C ILE A 185 -19.73 -22.71 -44.07
N ILE A 186 -18.80 -21.71 -44.00
CA ILE A 186 -17.65 -21.66 -44.93
C ILE A 186 -16.78 -22.89 -44.76
N HIS A 187 -16.52 -23.35 -43.52
CA HIS A 187 -15.73 -24.55 -43.23
C HIS A 187 -16.41 -25.79 -43.81
N THR A 188 -17.72 -25.92 -43.63
CA THR A 188 -18.49 -27.05 -44.15
C THR A 188 -18.41 -27.14 -45.70
N TYR A 189 -18.59 -25.99 -46.37
CA TYR A 189 -18.45 -25.95 -47.82
C TYR A 189 -17.01 -26.20 -48.29
N ALA A 190 -16.03 -25.74 -47.50
CA ALA A 190 -14.64 -26.03 -47.77
C ALA A 190 -14.32 -27.53 -47.66
N ASP A 191 -14.86 -28.23 -46.68
CA ASP A 191 -14.65 -29.65 -46.46
C ASP A 191 -15.39 -30.55 -47.49
N MET A 192 -16.41 -30.01 -48.18
CA MET A 192 -17.11 -30.73 -49.23
C MET A 192 -16.28 -30.92 -50.50
N LEU A 193 -15.18 -30.17 -50.67
CA LEU A 193 -14.26 -30.41 -51.77
C LEU A 193 -13.36 -31.63 -51.48
N THR A 194 -13.78 -32.75 -52.06
CA THR A 194 -13.06 -34.00 -51.89
C THR A 194 -11.65 -33.96 -52.54
N PRO A 195 -10.70 -34.78 -52.12
CA PRO A 195 -9.38 -34.89 -52.74
C PRO A 195 -9.44 -35.07 -54.25
N GLU A 196 -10.50 -35.72 -54.75
CA GLU A 196 -10.69 -35.97 -56.21
C GLU A 196 -11.08 -34.70 -56.97
N ILE A 197 -11.85 -33.78 -56.34
CA ILE A 197 -12.21 -32.47 -56.90
C ILE A 197 -10.98 -31.55 -56.83
N LEU A 198 -10.26 -31.54 -55.70
CA LEU A 198 -9.03 -30.76 -55.52
C LEU A 198 -7.92 -31.18 -56.51
N ALA A 199 -7.85 -32.47 -56.85
CA ALA A 199 -6.89 -32.95 -57.84
C ALA A 199 -7.16 -32.44 -59.28
N LYS A 200 -8.41 -32.03 -59.58
CA LYS A 200 -8.81 -31.47 -60.88
C LYS A 200 -8.61 -29.98 -61.01
N LEU A 201 -8.33 -29.28 -59.87
CA LEU A 201 -8.00 -27.86 -59.90
C LEU A 201 -6.57 -27.64 -60.38
N ASP A 202 -6.36 -26.51 -61.06
CA ASP A 202 -4.99 -26.12 -61.37
C ASP A 202 -4.16 -25.84 -60.09
N PRO A 203 -2.83 -25.87 -60.18
CA PRO A 203 -1.97 -25.71 -59.01
C PRO A 203 -2.19 -24.37 -58.26
N GLN A 204 -2.54 -23.27 -58.96
CA GLN A 204 -2.75 -21.96 -58.34
C GLN A 204 -4.06 -21.92 -57.56
N ASP A 205 -5.15 -22.51 -58.13
CA ASP A 205 -6.45 -22.54 -57.46
C ASP A 205 -6.45 -23.52 -56.28
N ARG A 206 -5.67 -24.58 -56.35
CA ARG A 206 -5.42 -25.47 -55.24
C ARG A 206 -4.69 -24.76 -54.09
N GLU A 207 -3.68 -23.96 -54.38
CA GLU A 207 -2.99 -23.14 -53.39
C GLU A 207 -3.91 -22.10 -52.74
N LYS A 208 -4.72 -21.40 -53.54
CA LYS A 208 -5.74 -20.45 -53.03
C LYS A 208 -6.73 -21.14 -52.08
N TRP A 209 -7.15 -22.33 -52.42
CA TRP A 209 -8.02 -23.14 -51.60
C TRP A 209 -7.41 -23.52 -50.24
N PHE A 210 -6.18 -24.00 -50.22
CA PHE A 210 -5.48 -24.31 -48.99
C PHE A 210 -5.29 -23.07 -48.12
N ARG A 211 -4.99 -21.93 -48.72
CA ARG A 211 -4.92 -20.63 -48.00
C ARG A 211 -6.26 -20.24 -47.40
N LEU A 212 -7.38 -20.41 -48.10
CA LEU A 212 -8.71 -20.14 -47.61
C LEU A 212 -9.04 -21.06 -46.41
N GLN A 213 -8.81 -22.35 -46.55
CA GLN A 213 -9.06 -23.32 -45.48
C GLN A 213 -8.24 -23.00 -44.23
N THR A 214 -6.95 -22.68 -44.38
CA THR A 214 -6.08 -22.25 -43.28
C THR A 214 -6.61 -20.97 -42.61
N SER A 215 -7.03 -19.99 -43.43
CA SER A 215 -7.60 -18.72 -42.87
C SER A 215 -8.89 -18.94 -42.06
N VAL A 216 -9.75 -19.86 -42.46
CA VAL A 216 -10.97 -20.23 -41.73
C VAL A 216 -10.63 -20.90 -40.38
N LEU A 217 -9.63 -21.79 -40.40
CA LEU A 217 -9.15 -22.46 -39.18
C LEU A 217 -8.53 -21.42 -38.20
N ASP A 218 -7.74 -20.49 -38.73
CA ASP A 218 -7.14 -19.42 -37.94
C ASP A 218 -8.22 -18.48 -37.31
N MET A 219 -9.25 -18.11 -38.07
CA MET A 219 -10.39 -17.34 -37.56
C MET A 219 -11.14 -18.08 -36.44
N ASN A 220 -11.39 -19.41 -36.62
CA ASN A 220 -12.01 -20.20 -35.57
C ASN A 220 -11.17 -20.21 -34.29
N ARG A 221 -9.84 -20.34 -34.42
CA ARG A 221 -8.92 -20.29 -33.30
C ARG A 221 -8.97 -18.92 -32.58
N ILE A 222 -8.96 -17.82 -33.34
CA ILE A 222 -9.06 -16.46 -32.78
C ILE A 222 -10.36 -16.32 -32.00
N ILE A 223 -11.48 -16.82 -32.52
CA ILE A 223 -12.77 -16.76 -31.85
C ILE A 223 -12.77 -17.59 -30.56
N GLU A 224 -12.15 -18.76 -30.56
CA GLU A 224 -12.03 -19.61 -29.37
C GLU A 224 -11.16 -18.93 -28.31
N ASP A 225 -10.03 -18.33 -28.68
CA ASP A 225 -9.18 -17.55 -27.77
C ASP A 225 -9.97 -16.40 -27.10
N VAL A 226 -10.76 -15.66 -27.88
CA VAL A 226 -11.61 -14.57 -27.37
C VAL A 226 -12.69 -15.09 -26.44
N LEU A 227 -13.32 -16.23 -26.76
CA LEU A 227 -14.32 -16.87 -25.91
C LEU A 227 -13.73 -17.38 -24.59
N ASP A 228 -12.55 -17.98 -24.62
CA ASP A 228 -11.87 -18.48 -23.44
C ASP A 228 -11.41 -17.34 -22.53
N PHE A 229 -10.98 -16.23 -23.11
CA PHE A 229 -10.71 -15.00 -22.37
C PHE A 229 -11.96 -14.41 -21.70
N ALA A 230 -13.11 -14.46 -22.40
CA ALA A 230 -14.39 -13.92 -21.93
C ALA A 230 -15.08 -14.79 -20.85
N ARG A 231 -14.81 -16.09 -20.84
CA ARG A 231 -15.47 -17.04 -19.96
C ARG A 231 -14.75 -17.18 -18.61
N THR A 232 -15.26 -16.50 -17.60
CA THR A 232 -14.93 -16.79 -16.18
C THR A 232 -15.64 -18.08 -15.77
N THR A 233 -15.18 -19.23 -16.27
CA THR A 233 -15.73 -20.52 -15.84
C THR A 233 -15.08 -20.98 -14.55
N GLU A 234 -15.91 -21.46 -13.59
CA GLU A 234 -15.41 -22.09 -12.38
C GLU A 234 -14.49 -23.27 -12.71
N ILE A 235 -13.35 -23.32 -12.02
CA ILE A 235 -12.36 -24.38 -12.18
C ILE A 235 -12.83 -25.64 -11.47
N LYS A 236 -12.80 -26.78 -12.16
CA LYS A 236 -13.11 -28.07 -11.60
C LYS A 236 -11.82 -28.85 -11.30
N LYS A 237 -11.20 -28.55 -10.15
CA LYS A 237 -9.95 -29.22 -9.74
C LYS A 237 -10.19 -30.68 -9.37
N LYS A 238 -9.45 -31.59 -10.02
CA LYS A 238 -9.39 -33.02 -9.69
C LYS A 238 -7.94 -33.47 -9.57
N LYS A 239 -7.67 -34.51 -8.79
CA LYS A 239 -6.34 -35.10 -8.72
C LYS A 239 -6.00 -35.73 -10.07
N THR A 240 -4.94 -35.23 -10.69
CA THR A 240 -4.57 -35.52 -12.09
C THR A 240 -3.08 -35.72 -12.21
N SER A 241 -2.63 -36.68 -13.03
CA SER A 241 -1.25 -36.82 -13.47
C SER A 241 -0.91 -35.67 -14.42
N PHE A 242 0.09 -34.84 -14.05
CA PHE A 242 0.44 -33.69 -14.86
C PHE A 242 1.16 -34.08 -16.14
N LEU A 243 1.88 -35.18 -16.11
CA LEU A 243 2.49 -35.75 -17.33
C LEU A 243 1.42 -36.17 -18.36
N SER A 244 0.27 -36.68 -17.90
CA SER A 244 -0.86 -36.95 -18.77
C SER A 244 -1.44 -35.69 -19.41
N VAL A 245 -1.55 -34.60 -18.66
CA VAL A 245 -1.98 -33.27 -19.16
C VAL A 245 -1.00 -32.78 -20.24
N LEU A 246 0.30 -32.89 -19.97
CA LEU A 246 1.33 -32.48 -20.91
C LEU A 246 1.27 -33.32 -22.23
N ARG A 247 1.09 -34.62 -22.14
CA ARG A 247 0.94 -35.50 -23.32
C ARG A 247 -0.29 -35.17 -24.15
N LEU A 248 -1.40 -34.80 -23.49
CA LEU A 248 -2.60 -34.36 -24.21
C LEU A 248 -2.35 -33.02 -24.93
N ALA A 249 -1.68 -32.07 -24.26
CA ALA A 249 -1.30 -30.80 -24.86
C ALA A 249 -0.40 -30.98 -26.11
N MET A 250 0.48 -31.98 -26.11
CA MET A 250 1.34 -32.29 -27.24
C MET A 250 0.55 -32.67 -28.50
N ASN A 251 -0.65 -33.23 -28.41
CA ASN A 251 -1.50 -33.53 -29.58
C ASN A 251 -1.89 -32.27 -30.38
N HIS A 252 -1.83 -31.11 -29.74
CA HIS A 252 -2.17 -29.79 -30.30
C HIS A 252 -0.93 -28.99 -30.73
N VAL A 253 0.27 -29.58 -30.59
CA VAL A 253 1.54 -28.96 -30.98
C VAL A 253 2.04 -29.65 -32.26
N LYS A 254 2.30 -28.87 -33.29
CA LYS A 254 2.86 -29.36 -34.56
C LYS A 254 4.24 -28.75 -34.76
N PRO A 255 5.31 -29.41 -34.27
CA PRO A 255 6.66 -28.89 -34.48
C PRO A 255 7.02 -28.99 -35.96
N SER A 256 7.70 -27.97 -36.49
CA SER A 256 8.29 -28.00 -37.80
C SER A 256 9.43 -29.02 -37.81
N TYR A 257 9.80 -29.49 -39.04
CA TYR A 257 10.92 -30.43 -39.22
C TYR A 257 12.21 -29.81 -38.64
N GLY A 258 12.87 -30.51 -37.72
CA GLY A 258 14.12 -30.08 -37.09
C GLY A 258 13.96 -29.49 -35.67
N ILE A 259 12.74 -29.44 -35.12
CA ILE A 259 12.51 -29.04 -33.74
C ILE A 259 12.33 -30.29 -32.86
N VAL A 260 13.14 -30.40 -31.81
CA VAL A 260 13.06 -31.48 -30.83
C VAL A 260 12.37 -30.95 -29.57
N ILE A 261 11.37 -31.68 -29.07
CA ILE A 261 10.70 -31.37 -27.81
C ILE A 261 11.04 -32.44 -26.77
N ASN A 262 11.78 -32.06 -25.75
CA ASN A 262 12.18 -32.95 -24.67
C ASN A 262 11.13 -32.86 -23.54
N LEU A 263 10.51 -34.00 -23.22
CA LEU A 263 9.51 -34.10 -22.16
C LEU A 263 10.13 -34.68 -20.89
N PRO A 264 9.61 -34.31 -19.68
CA PRO A 264 10.07 -34.89 -18.42
C PRO A 264 9.72 -36.39 -18.34
N GLU A 265 10.61 -37.18 -17.75
CA GLU A 265 10.37 -38.60 -17.48
C GLU A 265 9.50 -38.81 -16.22
N ASN A 266 9.59 -37.90 -15.25
CA ASN A 266 8.90 -38.01 -13.98
C ASN A 266 7.47 -37.46 -14.04
N ASP A 267 6.54 -38.14 -13.39
CA ASP A 267 5.16 -37.67 -13.24
C ASP A 267 4.92 -37.07 -11.86
N VAL A 268 4.09 -36.03 -11.80
CA VAL A 268 3.67 -35.39 -10.57
C VAL A 268 2.14 -35.30 -10.52
N SER A 269 1.55 -35.81 -9.44
CA SER A 269 0.10 -35.73 -9.23
C SER A 269 -0.29 -34.43 -8.54
N ILE A 270 -1.20 -33.67 -9.13
CA ILE A 270 -1.63 -32.35 -8.67
C ILE A 270 -3.17 -32.22 -8.76
N LYS A 271 -3.76 -31.40 -7.89
CA LYS A 271 -5.18 -31.00 -8.01
C LYS A 271 -5.32 -29.84 -9.00
N CYS A 272 -5.74 -30.14 -10.22
CA CYS A 272 -5.98 -29.14 -11.26
C CYS A 272 -7.20 -29.46 -12.12
N ASP A 273 -7.65 -28.46 -12.88
CA ASP A 273 -8.55 -28.66 -14.01
C ASP A 273 -7.72 -29.07 -15.23
N ALA A 274 -7.74 -30.38 -15.53
CA ALA A 274 -6.92 -30.98 -16.55
C ALA A 274 -7.08 -30.31 -17.93
N ARG A 275 -8.33 -30.01 -18.32
CA ARG A 275 -8.64 -29.39 -19.62
C ARG A 275 -8.10 -27.97 -19.74
N LYS A 276 -8.24 -27.19 -18.66
CA LYS A 276 -7.70 -25.83 -18.64
C LYS A 276 -6.18 -25.81 -18.64
N MET A 277 -5.55 -26.69 -17.85
CA MET A 277 -4.09 -26.81 -17.84
C MET A 277 -3.53 -27.37 -19.14
N GLU A 278 -4.26 -28.26 -19.84
CA GLU A 278 -3.93 -28.70 -21.19
C GLU A 278 -3.83 -27.52 -22.17
N GLY A 279 -4.83 -26.59 -22.11
CA GLY A 279 -4.82 -25.36 -22.90
C GLY A 279 -3.61 -24.45 -22.57
N VAL A 280 -3.27 -24.32 -21.29
CA VAL A 280 -2.07 -23.56 -20.87
C VAL A 280 -0.79 -24.18 -21.46
N MET A 281 -0.63 -25.50 -21.31
CA MET A 281 0.57 -26.19 -21.80
C MET A 281 0.66 -26.12 -23.32
N SER A 282 -0.46 -26.34 -24.01
CA SER A 282 -0.52 -26.24 -25.48
C SER A 282 -0.13 -24.84 -25.97
N ASN A 283 -0.63 -23.78 -25.32
CA ASN A 283 -0.31 -22.40 -25.69
C ASN A 283 1.19 -22.11 -25.52
N LEU A 284 1.75 -22.45 -24.35
CA LEU A 284 3.16 -22.19 -24.06
C LEU A 284 4.10 -23.02 -24.98
N LEU A 285 3.77 -24.28 -25.24
CA LEU A 285 4.53 -25.12 -26.16
C LEU A 285 4.48 -24.60 -27.60
N ASN A 286 3.31 -24.20 -28.09
CA ASN A 286 3.20 -23.59 -29.41
C ASN A 286 3.98 -22.26 -29.49
N ASN A 287 4.01 -21.49 -28.43
CA ASN A 287 4.80 -20.25 -28.36
C ASN A 287 6.30 -20.56 -28.45
N ALA A 288 6.78 -21.57 -27.71
CA ALA A 288 8.16 -22.04 -27.74
C ALA A 288 8.56 -22.57 -29.12
N VAL A 289 7.75 -23.45 -29.72
CA VAL A 289 7.98 -23.98 -31.07
C VAL A 289 8.06 -22.85 -32.09
N HIS A 290 7.17 -21.88 -32.03
CA HIS A 290 7.20 -20.71 -32.93
C HIS A 290 8.42 -19.82 -32.72
N ALA A 291 8.96 -19.73 -31.51
CA ALA A 291 10.13 -18.92 -31.23
C ALA A 291 11.42 -19.53 -31.78
N VAL A 292 11.47 -20.83 -31.89
CA VAL A 292 12.67 -21.57 -32.36
C VAL A 292 12.91 -21.42 -33.88
N ASP A 293 11.89 -21.13 -34.68
CA ASP A 293 11.93 -20.83 -36.12
C ASP A 293 12.95 -21.71 -36.92
N GLY A 294 12.60 -22.97 -37.12
CA GLY A 294 13.36 -23.90 -38.01
C GLY A 294 14.01 -25.05 -37.27
N GLN A 295 15.18 -24.88 -36.68
CA GLN A 295 15.93 -25.94 -35.98
C GLN A 295 16.24 -25.53 -34.54
N GLY A 296 16.00 -26.42 -33.57
CA GLY A 296 16.36 -26.21 -32.19
C GLY A 296 15.57 -27.09 -31.22
N GLU A 297 15.57 -26.70 -29.95
CA GLU A 297 15.07 -27.54 -28.87
C GLU A 297 14.09 -26.78 -28.00
N VAL A 298 13.07 -27.48 -27.48
CA VAL A 298 12.15 -27.04 -26.44
C VAL A 298 12.21 -28.05 -25.30
N ASP A 299 12.69 -27.63 -24.15
CA ASP A 299 12.81 -28.47 -22.97
C ASP A 299 11.65 -28.22 -22.01
N VAL A 300 11.00 -29.28 -21.53
CA VAL A 300 9.99 -29.21 -20.47
C VAL A 300 10.52 -29.94 -19.24
N GLU A 301 10.64 -29.22 -18.14
CA GLU A 301 11.13 -29.75 -16.88
C GLU A 301 10.07 -29.63 -15.77
N PHE A 302 9.99 -30.68 -14.91
CA PHE A 302 9.21 -30.69 -13.71
C PHE A 302 10.13 -30.76 -12.49
N ALA A 303 9.91 -29.84 -11.54
CA ALA A 303 10.51 -29.87 -10.22
C ALA A 303 9.40 -29.74 -9.16
N SER A 304 9.41 -30.56 -8.14
CA SER A 304 8.45 -30.46 -7.05
C SER A 304 9.15 -30.38 -5.71
N ASP A 305 8.66 -29.51 -4.84
CA ASP A 305 8.98 -29.48 -3.41
C ASP A 305 7.78 -30.02 -2.60
N SER A 306 7.80 -29.84 -1.27
CA SER A 306 6.72 -30.30 -0.39
C SER A 306 5.39 -29.58 -0.58
N LYS A 307 5.34 -28.44 -1.28
CA LYS A 307 4.17 -27.56 -1.40
C LYS A 307 3.77 -27.29 -2.84
N ASN A 308 4.73 -27.23 -3.75
CA ASN A 308 4.53 -26.72 -5.10
C ASN A 308 5.12 -27.64 -6.17
N LEU A 309 4.46 -27.65 -7.32
CA LEU A 309 5.01 -28.12 -8.59
C LEU A 309 5.51 -26.91 -9.38
N THR A 310 6.75 -26.94 -9.79
CA THR A 310 7.35 -25.98 -10.72
C THR A 310 7.53 -26.61 -12.08
N ILE A 311 6.99 -25.99 -13.12
CA ILE A 311 7.07 -26.41 -14.51
C ILE A 311 7.88 -25.35 -15.26
N LYS A 312 8.91 -25.76 -15.96
CA LYS A 312 9.70 -24.87 -16.81
C LYS A 312 9.60 -25.32 -18.28
N ILE A 313 9.31 -24.37 -19.13
CA ILE A 313 9.32 -24.55 -20.59
C ILE A 313 10.37 -23.60 -21.13
N LYS A 314 11.43 -24.17 -21.66
CA LYS A 314 12.61 -23.47 -22.16
C LYS A 314 12.71 -23.65 -23.66
N ASP A 315 12.92 -22.59 -24.40
CA ASP A 315 13.16 -22.63 -25.83
C ASP A 315 14.56 -22.13 -26.21
N SER A 316 15.10 -22.66 -27.31
CA SER A 316 16.37 -22.22 -27.86
C SER A 316 16.25 -21.05 -28.84
N GLY A 317 15.11 -20.36 -28.83
CA GLY A 317 14.84 -19.22 -29.69
C GLY A 317 15.67 -17.97 -29.37
N PRO A 318 15.48 -16.87 -30.12
CA PRO A 318 16.26 -15.65 -30.01
C PRO A 318 16.00 -14.86 -28.72
N GLY A 319 15.01 -15.26 -27.94
CA GLY A 319 14.62 -14.56 -26.72
C GLY A 319 13.53 -13.50 -26.94
N ILE A 320 13.12 -12.87 -25.85
CA ILE A 320 12.14 -11.79 -25.83
C ILE A 320 12.89 -10.47 -25.57
N SER A 321 12.53 -9.42 -26.30
CA SER A 321 13.12 -8.09 -26.07
C SER A 321 12.85 -7.62 -24.62
N GLU A 322 13.84 -6.99 -23.97
CA GLU A 322 13.68 -6.47 -22.60
C GLU A 322 12.49 -5.49 -22.45
N LYS A 323 12.17 -4.76 -23.52
CA LYS A 323 11.04 -3.83 -23.57
C LYS A 323 9.67 -4.53 -23.58
N ASP A 324 9.66 -5.80 -23.97
CA ASP A 324 8.46 -6.58 -24.17
C ASP A 324 8.17 -7.51 -22.99
N LEU A 325 9.19 -7.85 -22.18
CA LEU A 325 9.07 -8.78 -21.05
C LEU A 325 7.93 -8.43 -20.08
N ASP A 326 7.77 -7.15 -19.78
CA ASP A 326 6.70 -6.67 -18.87
C ASP A 326 5.32 -6.65 -19.56
N LYS A 327 5.30 -6.61 -20.91
CA LYS A 327 4.08 -6.42 -21.71
C LYS A 327 3.49 -7.71 -22.25
N ILE A 328 4.26 -8.80 -22.31
CA ILE A 328 3.78 -10.06 -22.91
C ILE A 328 2.54 -10.64 -22.23
N PHE A 329 2.25 -10.24 -20.97
CA PHE A 329 1.06 -10.62 -20.23
C PHE A 329 -0.04 -9.54 -20.28
N GLU A 330 0.11 -8.48 -21.09
CA GLU A 330 -0.94 -7.50 -21.31
C GLU A 330 -1.91 -7.98 -22.39
N PRO A 331 -3.22 -7.76 -22.24
CA PRO A 331 -4.20 -8.16 -23.25
C PRO A 331 -3.93 -7.51 -24.61
N MET A 332 -4.08 -8.29 -25.68
CA MET A 332 -3.88 -7.87 -27.09
C MET A 332 -2.43 -7.48 -27.44
N TYR A 333 -1.48 -7.72 -26.54
CA TYR A 333 -0.07 -7.51 -26.86
C TYR A 333 0.48 -8.69 -27.64
N THR A 334 0.98 -8.45 -28.86
CA THR A 334 1.58 -9.47 -29.71
C THR A 334 2.64 -8.87 -30.65
N THR A 335 3.71 -9.59 -30.84
CA THR A 335 4.74 -9.30 -31.85
C THR A 335 4.54 -10.14 -33.11
N LYS A 336 3.56 -11.06 -33.12
CA LYS A 336 3.27 -11.97 -34.24
C LYS A 336 2.20 -11.35 -35.15
N THR A 337 2.36 -11.52 -36.47
CA THR A 337 1.41 -10.99 -37.46
C THR A 337 0.02 -11.66 -37.38
N THR A 338 -0.04 -12.90 -36.90
CA THR A 338 -1.29 -13.70 -36.78
C THR A 338 -1.66 -14.01 -35.35
N GLY A 339 -1.03 -13.36 -34.35
CA GLY A 339 -1.31 -13.60 -32.93
C GLY A 339 -2.43 -12.72 -32.38
N THR A 340 -3.29 -13.28 -31.54
CA THR A 340 -4.37 -12.54 -30.84
C THR A 340 -3.87 -11.67 -29.69
N GLY A 341 -2.68 -11.97 -29.15
CA GLY A 341 -2.17 -11.36 -27.92
C GLY A 341 -2.96 -11.73 -26.66
N LEU A 342 -3.85 -12.73 -26.73
CA LEU A 342 -4.67 -13.18 -25.61
C LEU A 342 -4.12 -14.45 -24.94
N GLY A 343 -3.35 -15.26 -25.66
CA GLY A 343 -2.93 -16.58 -25.19
C GLY A 343 -2.17 -16.56 -23.87
N LEU A 344 -1.18 -15.68 -23.69
CA LEU A 344 -0.41 -15.57 -22.44
C LEU A 344 -1.23 -14.98 -21.29
N VAL A 345 -2.16 -14.08 -21.60
CA VAL A 345 -3.10 -13.53 -20.60
C VAL A 345 -4.02 -14.60 -20.06
N ILE A 346 -4.55 -15.46 -20.96
CA ILE A 346 -5.38 -16.61 -20.59
C ILE A 346 -4.58 -17.60 -19.74
N CYS A 347 -3.33 -17.91 -20.13
CA CYS A 347 -2.44 -18.76 -19.34
C CYS A 347 -2.25 -18.22 -17.94
N LYS A 348 -1.95 -16.92 -17.79
CA LYS A 348 -1.80 -16.25 -16.51
C LYS A 348 -3.07 -16.35 -15.67
N SER A 349 -4.22 -16.03 -16.22
CA SER A 349 -5.51 -16.12 -15.54
C SER A 349 -5.81 -17.54 -15.05
N ILE A 350 -5.60 -18.56 -15.87
CA ILE A 350 -5.84 -19.96 -15.51
C ILE A 350 -4.89 -20.40 -14.39
N VAL A 351 -3.61 -20.07 -14.46
CA VAL A 351 -2.61 -20.39 -13.45
C VAL A 351 -2.94 -19.70 -12.12
N GLU A 352 -3.29 -18.42 -12.13
CA GLU A 352 -3.70 -17.65 -10.94
C GLU A 352 -4.98 -18.22 -10.31
N GLN A 353 -5.96 -18.63 -11.10
CA GLN A 353 -7.17 -19.32 -10.63
C GLN A 353 -6.83 -20.66 -9.95
N HIS A 354 -5.75 -21.33 -10.35
CA HIS A 354 -5.26 -22.53 -9.68
C HIS A 354 -4.48 -22.24 -8.38
N GLY A 355 -4.27 -20.95 -8.05
CA GLY A 355 -3.48 -20.51 -6.91
C GLY A 355 -1.97 -20.49 -7.19
N GLY A 356 -1.61 -20.52 -8.46
CA GLY A 356 -0.22 -20.53 -8.92
C GLY A 356 0.27 -19.17 -9.42
N THR A 357 1.49 -19.18 -9.94
CA THR A 357 2.13 -18.02 -10.58
C THR A 357 2.77 -18.45 -11.90
N ILE A 358 2.81 -17.52 -12.86
CA ILE A 358 3.56 -17.67 -14.11
C ILE A 358 4.52 -16.50 -14.28
N SER A 359 5.73 -16.81 -14.68
CA SER A 359 6.78 -15.83 -14.97
C SER A 359 7.58 -16.22 -16.19
N VAL A 360 8.36 -15.29 -16.73
CA VAL A 360 9.27 -15.50 -17.84
C VAL A 360 10.65 -14.96 -17.49
N SER A 361 11.66 -15.66 -17.92
CA SER A 361 13.06 -15.19 -17.90
C SER A 361 13.66 -15.35 -19.28
N ASN A 362 14.72 -14.59 -19.55
CA ASN A 362 15.38 -14.53 -20.86
C ASN A 362 16.77 -15.17 -20.83
N LYS A 363 17.25 -15.63 -22.01
CA LYS A 363 18.62 -16.13 -22.26
C LYS A 363 19.00 -17.42 -21.50
N PRO A 364 18.36 -18.53 -21.78
CA PRO A 364 17.32 -18.77 -22.77
C PRO A 364 15.93 -18.38 -22.29
N THR A 365 14.99 -18.14 -23.20
CA THR A 365 13.59 -17.89 -22.82
C THR A 365 13.07 -19.07 -22.04
N THR A 366 12.57 -18.79 -20.85
CA THR A 366 12.06 -19.82 -19.97
C THR A 366 10.77 -19.34 -19.30
N PHE A 367 9.66 -19.96 -19.67
CA PHE A 367 8.40 -19.78 -18.93
C PHE A 367 8.40 -20.70 -17.72
N THR A 368 8.15 -20.12 -16.56
CA THR A 368 8.09 -20.85 -15.28
C THR A 368 6.69 -20.75 -14.69
N ILE A 369 6.03 -21.88 -14.49
CA ILE A 369 4.74 -21.98 -13.80
C ILE A 369 4.99 -22.64 -12.45
N THR A 370 4.44 -22.06 -11.38
CA THR A 370 4.43 -22.67 -10.05
C THR A 370 2.98 -22.91 -9.63
N LEU A 371 2.63 -24.15 -9.28
CA LEU A 371 1.29 -24.56 -8.87
C LEU A 371 1.33 -25.22 -7.50
N PRO A 372 0.37 -24.96 -6.58
CA PRO A 372 0.28 -25.69 -5.31
C PRO A 372 -0.10 -27.14 -5.55
N LEU A 373 0.52 -28.07 -4.80
CA LEU A 373 0.25 -29.51 -4.89
C LEU A 373 -1.08 -29.93 -4.19
N SER A 374 -1.59 -29.08 -3.28
CA SER A 374 -2.81 -29.36 -2.47
C SER A 374 -4.05 -28.63 -3.00
#